data_a259e97fd71606ccd875c5b302c56192
#
_entry.id   a259e97fd71606ccd875c5b302c56192
#
_cell.length_a   1.000
_cell.length_b   1.000
_cell.length_c   1.000
_cell.angle_alpha   90.00
_cell.angle_beta   90.00
_cell.angle_gamma   90.00
#
_symmetry.space_group_name_H-M   'P 1'
#
loop_
_entity.id
_entity.type
_entity.pdbx_description
1 polymer ?
#
loop_
_entity_poly.entity_id
_entity_poly.type
_entity_poly.pdbx_seq_one_letter_code
_entity_poly.pdbx_strand_id
1 'polypeptide(L)'
;NRPTQRPWEDSSKSDSERVEALMSEMTLEEKVGQLGSIWLGFSTSAGGDAPLDADNVPVIVEVSKQLTWEENTKHGLGHFTRLFGTKPITASEGAKKVIEFQRKLITETRLGIPATVHEECLTGFTTMGATTFPTPLGLAATFNEETIEAATDVIGKDMRSVGVHHGLSPV
;
A
#
# COMPACT_ATOMS: atom_id res chain seq x y z
N ASN A 1 -11.26 -2.06 -25.41
CA ASN A 1 -11.21 -0.64 -25.82
C ASN A 1 -10.93 0.17 -24.55
N ARG A 2 -9.69 0.63 -24.39
CA ARG A 2 -9.39 1.64 -23.39
C ARG A 2 -10.09 2.93 -23.83
N PRO A 3 -10.92 3.57 -23.00
CA PRO A 3 -11.51 4.83 -23.38
C PRO A 3 -10.42 5.86 -23.65
N THR A 4 -10.71 6.83 -24.47
CA THR A 4 -9.94 8.07 -24.65
C THR A 4 -9.27 8.49 -23.36
N GLN A 5 -7.97 8.79 -23.43
CA GLN A 5 -7.12 9.21 -22.33
C GLN A 5 -7.89 10.16 -21.38
N ARG A 6 -7.98 9.78 -20.14
CA ARG A 6 -8.68 10.59 -19.13
C ARG A 6 -7.93 11.91 -18.94
N PRO A 7 -8.61 13.06 -18.72
CA PRO A 7 -7.93 14.36 -18.62
C PRO A 7 -6.82 14.43 -17.57
N TRP A 8 -6.95 13.67 -16.48
CA TRP A 8 -5.93 13.60 -15.40
C TRP A 8 -4.77 12.64 -15.71
N GLU A 9 -4.87 11.84 -16.76
CA GLU A 9 -3.76 10.99 -17.24
C GLU A 9 -2.83 11.74 -18.21
N ASP A 10 -3.19 12.95 -18.64
CA ASP A 10 -2.42 13.75 -19.58
C ASP A 10 -1.18 14.34 -18.87
N SER A 11 -0.03 13.73 -19.12
CA SER A 11 1.26 14.16 -18.54
C SER A 11 1.78 15.49 -19.09
N SER A 12 1.17 16.07 -20.10
CA SER A 12 1.53 17.41 -20.62
C SER A 12 0.94 18.53 -19.78
N LYS A 13 -0.05 18.24 -18.94
CA LYS A 13 -0.67 19.19 -18.02
C LYS A 13 0.07 19.23 -16.70
N SER A 14 -0.02 20.37 -16.00
CA SER A 14 0.49 20.53 -14.65
C SER A 14 -0.25 19.62 -13.66
N ASP A 15 0.38 19.31 -12.54
CA ASP A 15 -0.23 18.48 -11.50
C ASP A 15 -1.53 19.11 -10.98
N SER A 16 -1.58 20.45 -10.83
CA SER A 16 -2.80 21.15 -10.41
C SER A 16 -3.96 20.96 -11.40
N GLU A 17 -3.71 21.14 -12.70
CA GLU A 17 -4.73 20.93 -13.72
C GLU A 17 -5.25 19.48 -13.76
N ARG A 18 -4.34 18.52 -13.55
CA ARG A 18 -4.71 17.10 -13.49
C ARG A 18 -5.53 16.78 -12.24
N VAL A 19 -5.15 17.33 -11.09
CA VAL A 19 -5.90 17.18 -9.84
C VAL A 19 -7.28 17.82 -9.94
N GLU A 20 -7.39 19.03 -10.47
CA GLU A 20 -8.68 19.70 -10.67
C GLU A 20 -9.60 18.91 -11.60
N ALA A 21 -9.06 18.42 -12.71
CA ALA A 21 -9.82 17.58 -13.64
C ALA A 21 -10.33 16.30 -12.97
N LEU A 22 -9.49 15.63 -12.18
CA LEU A 22 -9.89 14.43 -11.43
C LEU A 22 -10.95 14.77 -10.37
N MET A 23 -10.71 15.79 -9.55
CA MET A 23 -11.59 16.17 -8.45
C MET A 23 -12.97 16.61 -8.91
N SER A 24 -13.08 17.21 -10.12
CA SER A 24 -14.36 17.59 -10.72
C SER A 24 -15.21 16.39 -11.14
N GLU A 25 -14.57 15.28 -11.50
CA GLU A 25 -15.24 14.04 -11.91
C GLU A 25 -15.59 13.11 -10.74
N MET A 26 -14.95 13.28 -9.59
CA MET A 26 -15.15 12.41 -8.43
C MET A 26 -16.48 12.65 -7.72
N THR A 27 -17.22 11.59 -7.46
CA THR A 27 -18.32 11.60 -6.51
C THR A 27 -17.82 11.74 -5.06
N LEU A 28 -18.72 12.01 -4.14
CA LEU A 28 -18.36 12.08 -2.71
C LEU A 28 -17.83 10.73 -2.21
N GLU A 29 -18.46 9.63 -2.61
CA GLU A 29 -18.06 8.28 -2.24
C GLU A 29 -16.66 7.96 -2.76
N GLU A 30 -16.33 8.38 -3.99
CA GLU A 30 -15.00 8.20 -4.56
C GLU A 30 -13.93 9.04 -3.84
N LYS A 31 -14.27 10.26 -3.43
CA LYS A 31 -13.39 11.09 -2.60
C LYS A 31 -13.13 10.44 -1.24
N VAL A 32 -14.18 9.92 -0.60
CA VAL A 32 -14.07 9.19 0.67
C VAL A 32 -13.26 7.90 0.48
N GLY A 33 -13.47 7.17 -0.62
CA GLY A 33 -12.71 5.97 -0.96
C GLY A 33 -11.19 6.19 -1.02
N GLN A 34 -10.74 7.38 -1.44
CA GLN A 34 -9.31 7.72 -1.46
C GLN A 34 -8.70 7.92 -0.05
N LEU A 35 -9.52 8.12 0.97
CA LEU A 35 -9.07 8.19 2.37
C LEU A 35 -8.99 6.80 3.02
N GLY A 36 -9.55 5.78 2.36
CA GLY A 36 -9.58 4.41 2.86
C GLY A 36 -8.25 3.69 2.68
N SER A 37 -7.97 2.79 3.62
CA SER A 37 -6.85 1.84 3.54
C SER A 37 -7.33 0.44 3.88
N ILE A 38 -6.88 -0.56 3.15
CA ILE A 38 -7.17 -1.96 3.46
C ILE A 38 -5.89 -2.75 3.76
N TRP A 39 -6.01 -3.67 4.69
CA TRP A 39 -4.94 -4.59 5.03
C TRP A 39 -5.09 -5.87 4.20
N LEU A 40 -4.23 -6.04 3.21
CA LEU A 40 -4.22 -7.22 2.36
C LEU A 40 -3.68 -8.44 3.14
N GLY A 41 -4.52 -9.43 3.32
CA GLY A 41 -4.22 -10.64 4.09
C GLY A 41 -5.14 -10.86 5.27
N PHE A 42 -5.85 -9.83 5.72
CA PHE A 42 -6.91 -9.97 6.73
C PHE A 42 -8.31 -10.02 6.11
N SER A 43 -8.55 -9.32 5.00
CA SER A 43 -9.90 -9.18 4.44
C SER A 43 -10.18 -10.07 3.24
N THR A 44 -9.25 -10.89 2.79
CA THR A 44 -9.53 -11.73 1.65
C THR A 44 -9.84 -13.14 2.08
N SER A 45 -11.11 -13.44 2.16
CA SER A 45 -11.65 -14.81 2.01
C SER A 45 -11.29 -15.44 0.66
N ALA A 46 -10.46 -14.79 -0.12
CA ALA A 46 -9.87 -15.34 -1.34
C ALA A 46 -8.65 -16.19 -0.99
N GLY A 47 -8.87 -17.33 -0.38
CA GLY A 47 -7.93 -18.45 -0.35
C GLY A 47 -6.78 -18.37 0.64
N GLY A 48 -6.97 -17.80 1.80
CA GLY A 48 -6.01 -17.88 2.90
C GLY A 48 -6.55 -18.74 4.03
N ASP A 49 -6.35 -20.05 3.96
CA ASP A 49 -6.69 -21.03 4.97
C ASP A 49 -5.74 -20.94 6.19
N ALA A 50 -5.77 -19.86 6.92
CA ALA A 50 -5.29 -19.89 8.28
C ALA A 50 -6.44 -19.41 9.17
N PRO A 51 -7.04 -20.28 10.00
CA PRO A 51 -7.85 -19.80 11.10
C PRO A 51 -6.92 -18.93 11.94
N LEU A 52 -7.19 -17.64 12.01
CA LEU A 52 -6.58 -16.79 13.02
C LEU A 52 -7.01 -17.37 14.36
N ASP A 53 -6.03 -17.74 15.17
CA ASP A 53 -6.28 -18.18 16.52
C ASP A 53 -7.09 -17.09 17.22
N ALA A 54 -8.35 -17.40 17.53
CA ALA A 54 -9.33 -16.44 18.02
C ALA A 54 -8.90 -15.74 19.31
N ASP A 55 -7.90 -16.26 19.98
CA ASP A 55 -7.39 -15.73 21.25
C ASP A 55 -6.39 -14.57 21.10
N ASN A 56 -5.89 -14.31 19.90
CA ASN A 56 -4.78 -13.35 19.73
C ASN A 56 -5.05 -12.07 18.96
N VAL A 57 -6.21 -11.90 18.30
CA VAL A 57 -6.50 -10.66 17.53
C VAL A 57 -7.99 -10.27 17.57
N PRO A 58 -8.58 -9.90 18.71
CA PRO A 58 -10.02 -9.76 18.81
C PRO A 58 -10.61 -8.56 18.04
N VAL A 59 -9.93 -7.43 18.04
CA VAL A 59 -10.52 -6.16 17.56
C VAL A 59 -10.33 -5.95 16.05
N ILE A 60 -9.16 -6.29 15.53
CA ILE A 60 -8.83 -6.10 14.11
C ILE A 60 -9.62 -7.06 13.22
N VAL A 61 -9.87 -8.28 13.71
CA VAL A 61 -10.65 -9.29 12.98
C VAL A 61 -12.11 -8.88 12.85
N GLU A 62 -12.68 -8.22 13.84
CA GLU A 62 -14.07 -7.79 13.81
C GLU A 62 -14.33 -6.61 12.86
N VAL A 63 -13.35 -5.73 12.73
CA VAL A 63 -13.40 -4.58 11.80
C VAL A 63 -13.08 -4.99 10.36
N SER A 64 -12.18 -5.95 10.16
CA SER A 64 -11.77 -6.43 8.83
C SER A 64 -12.64 -7.55 8.29
N LYS A 65 -13.68 -7.97 9.02
CA LYS A 65 -14.44 -9.19 8.79
C LYS A 65 -15.26 -9.14 7.52
N GLN A 66 -14.91 -8.27 6.50
CA GLN A 66 -16.17 -8.33 5.91
C GLN A 66 -16.37 -7.85 4.52
N LEU A 67 -15.47 -7.18 3.95
CA LEU A 67 -15.66 -6.73 2.59
C LEU A 67 -14.77 -7.51 1.64
N THR A 68 -15.34 -8.01 0.57
CA THR A 68 -14.60 -8.56 -0.55
C THR A 68 -13.70 -7.47 -1.18
N TRP A 69 -12.78 -7.87 -2.02
CA TRP A 69 -11.99 -6.90 -2.81
C TRP A 69 -12.89 -5.92 -3.56
N GLU A 70 -13.91 -6.45 -4.22
CA GLU A 70 -14.86 -5.68 -5.03
C GLU A 70 -15.64 -4.67 -4.19
N GLU A 71 -16.08 -5.06 -3.00
CA GLU A 71 -16.79 -4.15 -2.07
C GLU A 71 -15.88 -3.05 -1.57
N ASN A 72 -14.63 -3.39 -1.20
CA ASN A 72 -13.64 -2.41 -0.72
C ASN A 72 -13.20 -1.42 -1.81
N THR A 73 -13.19 -1.84 -3.07
CA THR A 73 -12.71 -1.02 -4.19
C THR A 73 -13.81 -0.44 -5.06
N LYS A 74 -15.06 -0.67 -4.71
CA LYS A 74 -16.24 -0.21 -5.48
C LYS A 74 -16.17 1.28 -5.85
N HIS A 75 -15.68 2.10 -4.95
CA HIS A 75 -15.51 3.54 -5.14
C HIS A 75 -14.04 3.97 -5.26
N GLY A 76 -13.18 3.05 -5.64
CA GLY A 76 -11.72 3.24 -5.60
C GLY A 76 -11.14 2.95 -4.22
N LEU A 77 -9.82 3.07 -4.11
CA LEU A 77 -9.09 2.80 -2.88
C LEU A 77 -7.86 3.69 -2.81
N GLY A 78 -7.68 4.42 -1.69
CA GLY A 78 -6.53 5.28 -1.52
C GLY A 78 -5.26 4.51 -1.20
N HIS A 79 -5.34 3.52 -0.30
CA HIS A 79 -4.18 2.79 0.18
C HIS A 79 -4.44 1.29 0.32
N PHE A 80 -3.40 0.48 0.15
CA PHE A 80 -3.36 -0.87 0.69
C PHE A 80 -2.01 -1.17 1.35
N THR A 81 -2.02 -2.08 2.32
CA THR A 81 -0.89 -2.34 3.18
C THR A 81 -0.71 -3.81 3.52
N ARG A 82 0.42 -4.14 4.14
CA ARG A 82 0.74 -5.44 4.74
C ARG A 82 0.77 -6.60 3.76
N LEU A 83 0.99 -6.32 2.49
CA LEU A 83 1.15 -7.35 1.47
C LEU A 83 2.40 -8.20 1.73
N PHE A 84 3.47 -7.55 2.17
CA PHE A 84 4.75 -8.19 2.47
C PHE A 84 4.87 -8.63 3.92
N GLY A 85 4.27 -7.89 4.85
CA GLY A 85 4.41 -8.09 6.29
C GLY A 85 3.39 -9.03 6.94
N THR A 86 2.33 -9.47 6.24
CA THR A 86 1.30 -10.34 6.83
C THR A 86 1.77 -11.79 6.97
N LYS A 87 2.51 -12.28 5.98
CA LYS A 87 3.11 -13.62 5.96
C LYS A 87 4.39 -13.61 5.14
N PRO A 88 5.30 -14.58 5.37
CA PRO A 88 6.51 -14.67 4.56
C PRO A 88 6.18 -14.75 3.07
N ILE A 89 6.73 -13.81 2.30
CA ILE A 89 6.61 -13.73 0.85
C ILE A 89 7.92 -13.20 0.27
N THR A 90 8.33 -13.71 -0.86
CA THR A 90 9.51 -13.18 -1.53
C THR A 90 9.24 -11.81 -2.16
N ALA A 91 10.26 -10.98 -2.29
CA ALA A 91 10.15 -9.67 -2.93
C ALA A 91 9.50 -9.78 -4.33
N SER A 92 9.91 -10.78 -5.12
CA SER A 92 9.36 -11.01 -6.47
C SER A 92 7.87 -11.38 -6.47
N GLU A 93 7.44 -12.24 -5.55
CA GLU A 93 6.03 -12.61 -5.43
C GLU A 93 5.18 -11.43 -4.95
N GLY A 94 5.69 -10.69 -3.97
CA GLY A 94 5.04 -9.47 -3.47
C GLY A 94 4.89 -8.42 -4.56
N ALA A 95 5.95 -8.15 -5.32
CA ALA A 95 5.90 -7.20 -6.45
C ALA A 95 4.87 -7.59 -7.52
N LYS A 96 4.76 -8.90 -7.84
CA LYS A 96 3.72 -9.39 -8.78
C LYS A 96 2.31 -9.10 -8.26
N LYS A 97 2.09 -9.31 -6.96
CA LYS A 97 0.78 -9.01 -6.34
C LYS A 97 0.49 -7.51 -6.31
N VAL A 98 1.49 -6.67 -6.00
CA VAL A 98 1.34 -5.20 -6.11
C VAL A 98 0.87 -4.83 -7.51
N ILE A 99 1.54 -5.33 -8.54
CA ILE A 99 1.18 -5.08 -9.95
C ILE A 99 -0.24 -5.56 -10.26
N GLU A 100 -0.63 -6.73 -9.76
CA GLU A 100 -1.98 -7.29 -9.98
C GLU A 100 -3.05 -6.37 -9.36
N PHE A 101 -2.90 -5.98 -8.10
CA PHE A 101 -3.86 -5.11 -7.41
C PHE A 101 -3.93 -3.71 -8.03
N GLN A 102 -2.79 -3.12 -8.36
CA GLN A 102 -2.76 -1.84 -9.07
C GLN A 102 -3.45 -1.92 -10.43
N ARG A 103 -3.22 -3.00 -11.17
CA ARG A 103 -3.89 -3.21 -12.46
C ARG A 103 -5.40 -3.31 -12.29
N LYS A 104 -5.89 -4.06 -11.30
CA LYS A 104 -7.32 -4.14 -11.00
C LYS A 104 -7.90 -2.76 -10.71
N LEU A 105 -7.28 -1.97 -9.82
CA LEU A 105 -7.73 -0.60 -9.54
C LEU A 105 -7.81 0.27 -10.79
N ILE A 106 -6.79 0.20 -11.64
CA ILE A 106 -6.73 1.02 -12.87
C ILE A 106 -7.78 0.58 -13.91
N THR A 107 -8.05 -0.72 -14.01
CA THR A 107 -8.89 -1.26 -15.09
C THR A 107 -10.33 -1.52 -14.69
N GLU A 108 -10.60 -1.76 -13.41
CA GLU A 108 -11.91 -2.19 -12.92
C GLU A 108 -12.66 -1.08 -12.17
N THR A 109 -11.98 0.01 -11.75
CA THR A 109 -12.64 1.16 -11.15
C THR A 109 -12.93 2.26 -12.18
N ARG A 110 -13.97 3.06 -11.95
CA ARG A 110 -14.42 4.10 -12.88
C ARG A 110 -13.34 5.13 -13.21
N LEU A 111 -12.64 5.60 -12.18
CA LEU A 111 -11.61 6.64 -12.33
C LEU A 111 -10.21 6.07 -12.61
N GLY A 112 -9.98 4.79 -12.32
CA GLY A 112 -8.71 4.12 -12.57
C GLY A 112 -7.54 4.70 -11.79
N ILE A 113 -7.78 5.17 -10.57
CA ILE A 113 -6.76 5.74 -9.70
C ILE A 113 -6.00 4.57 -9.04
N PRO A 114 -4.67 4.49 -9.17
CA PRO A 114 -3.88 3.51 -8.43
C PRO A 114 -3.82 3.89 -6.95
N ALA A 115 -3.67 2.90 -6.07
CA ALA A 115 -3.53 3.13 -4.64
C ALA A 115 -2.07 3.39 -4.24
N THR A 116 -1.89 4.11 -3.14
CA THR A 116 -0.62 4.16 -2.43
C THR A 116 -0.39 2.84 -1.71
N VAL A 117 0.76 2.23 -1.91
CA VAL A 117 1.17 1.03 -1.19
C VAL A 117 2.05 1.45 -0.02
N HIS A 118 1.65 1.09 1.20
CA HIS A 118 2.47 1.34 2.38
C HIS A 118 2.77 0.06 3.14
N GLU A 119 3.94 0.03 3.77
CA GLU A 119 4.43 -1.13 4.52
C GLU A 119 5.16 -0.70 5.78
N GLU A 120 5.35 -1.64 6.68
CA GLU A 120 6.14 -1.44 7.89
C GLU A 120 7.63 -1.45 7.57
N CYS A 121 8.37 -0.50 8.14
CA CYS A 121 9.81 -0.43 7.97
C CYS A 121 10.57 0.05 9.23
N LEU A 122 10.04 -0.22 10.41
CA LEU A 122 10.63 0.19 11.71
C LEU A 122 12.05 -0.33 11.90
N THR A 123 12.34 -1.52 11.44
CA THR A 123 13.66 -2.18 11.53
C THR A 123 14.16 -2.63 10.16
N GLY A 124 13.86 -1.86 9.13
CA GLY A 124 14.02 -2.24 7.74
C GLY A 124 12.72 -2.69 7.11
N PHE A 125 12.71 -2.85 5.81
CA PHE A 125 11.54 -3.29 5.08
C PHE A 125 11.10 -4.70 5.52
N THR A 126 9.86 -4.82 6.00
CA THR A 126 9.33 -6.08 6.53
C THR A 126 8.95 -7.03 5.40
N THR A 127 9.93 -7.66 4.80
CA THR A 127 9.76 -8.72 3.79
C THR A 127 10.85 -9.79 3.92
N MET A 128 10.56 -10.98 3.42
CA MET A 128 11.54 -12.07 3.44
C MET A 128 12.74 -11.74 2.56
N GLY A 129 13.94 -11.78 3.15
CA GLY A 129 15.21 -11.52 2.48
C GLY A 129 15.67 -10.06 2.50
N ALA A 130 14.88 -9.13 3.03
CA ALA A 130 15.34 -7.76 3.25
C ALA A 130 16.32 -7.66 4.44
N THR A 131 17.10 -6.59 4.44
CA THR A 131 18.05 -6.31 5.55
C THR A 131 17.29 -5.85 6.78
N THR A 132 17.60 -6.47 7.92
CA THR A 132 17.11 -6.02 9.23
C THR A 132 18.08 -5.01 9.82
N PHE A 133 17.56 -3.87 10.20
CA PHE A 133 18.28 -2.78 10.86
C PHE A 133 17.93 -2.71 12.36
N PRO A 134 18.72 -2.01 13.18
CA PRO A 134 18.33 -1.66 14.54
C PRO A 134 17.01 -0.88 14.56
N THR A 135 16.34 -0.89 15.72
CA THR A 135 15.16 -0.03 15.92
C THR A 135 15.52 1.46 15.78
N PRO A 136 14.55 2.34 15.52
CA PRO A 136 14.81 3.79 15.47
C PRO A 136 15.53 4.34 16.69
N LEU A 137 15.19 3.86 17.89
CA LEU A 137 15.91 4.20 19.13
C LEU A 137 17.36 3.73 19.11
N GLY A 138 17.61 2.52 18.60
CA GLY A 138 18.97 1.99 18.44
C GLY A 138 19.79 2.79 17.43
N LEU A 139 19.20 3.19 16.33
CA LEU A 139 19.84 4.08 15.33
C LEU A 139 20.09 5.46 15.93
N ALA A 140 19.14 6.04 16.64
CA ALA A 140 19.30 7.34 17.31
C ALA A 140 20.40 7.33 18.37
N ALA A 141 20.59 6.22 19.07
CA ALA A 141 21.65 6.05 20.06
C ALA A 141 23.08 6.10 19.48
N THR A 142 23.22 6.02 18.15
CA THR A 142 24.52 6.20 17.49
C THR A 142 24.97 7.67 17.48
N PHE A 143 24.04 8.63 17.61
CA PHE A 143 24.28 10.06 17.44
C PHE A 143 24.97 10.39 16.09
N ASN A 144 24.71 9.59 15.06
CA ASN A 144 25.33 9.71 13.74
C ASN A 144 24.24 9.78 12.65
N GLU A 145 23.98 11.00 12.19
CA GLU A 145 22.95 11.27 11.17
C GLU A 145 23.27 10.60 9.83
N GLU A 146 24.54 10.56 9.44
CA GLU A 146 24.98 9.94 8.18
C GLU A 146 24.67 8.45 8.15
N THR A 147 24.83 7.75 9.29
CA THR A 147 24.49 6.35 9.42
C THR A 147 22.97 6.12 9.29
N ILE A 148 22.15 7.02 9.85
CA ILE A 148 20.69 6.95 9.77
C ILE A 148 20.25 7.21 8.32
N GLU A 149 20.80 8.22 7.66
CA GLU A 149 20.52 8.54 6.27
C GLU A 149 20.86 7.34 5.36
N ALA A 150 22.05 6.76 5.52
CA ALA A 150 22.47 5.60 4.74
C ALA A 150 21.56 4.39 4.94
N ALA A 151 21.14 4.11 6.17
CA ALA A 151 20.20 3.02 6.46
C ALA A 151 18.82 3.25 5.84
N THR A 152 18.28 4.45 5.98
CA THR A 152 16.96 4.81 5.42
C THR A 152 16.97 4.85 3.90
N ASP A 153 18.08 5.25 3.26
CA ASP A 153 18.24 5.19 1.81
C ASP A 153 18.18 3.75 1.27
N VAL A 154 18.81 2.80 1.96
CA VAL A 154 18.72 1.37 1.61
C VAL A 154 17.27 0.89 1.75
N ILE A 155 16.63 1.17 2.88
CA ILE A 155 15.23 0.77 3.13
C ILE A 155 14.30 1.33 2.05
N GLY A 156 14.43 2.61 1.74
CA GLY A 156 13.62 3.28 0.73
C GLY A 156 13.81 2.68 -0.67
N LYS A 157 15.04 2.32 -1.03
CA LYS A 157 15.36 1.66 -2.32
C LYS A 157 14.77 0.25 -2.38
N ASP A 158 14.89 -0.54 -1.31
CA ASP A 158 14.31 -1.87 -1.22
C ASP A 158 12.79 -1.82 -1.42
N MET A 159 12.11 -0.96 -0.66
CA MET A 159 10.66 -0.76 -0.76
C MET A 159 10.25 -0.31 -2.17
N ARG A 160 10.94 0.68 -2.72
CA ARG A 160 10.61 1.22 -4.04
C ARG A 160 10.78 0.18 -5.15
N SER A 161 11.77 -0.70 -5.03
CA SER A 161 12.04 -1.74 -6.02
C SER A 161 10.88 -2.73 -6.22
N VAL A 162 10.01 -2.87 -5.23
CA VAL A 162 8.86 -3.78 -5.25
C VAL A 162 7.51 -3.06 -5.35
N GLY A 163 7.54 -1.74 -5.59
CA GLY A 163 6.34 -0.92 -5.78
C GLY A 163 5.67 -0.41 -4.50
N VAL A 164 6.40 -0.42 -3.38
CA VAL A 164 5.95 0.24 -2.14
C VAL A 164 6.34 1.72 -2.19
N HIS A 165 5.40 2.59 -1.81
CA HIS A 165 5.54 4.04 -1.93
C HIS A 165 5.77 4.73 -0.59
N HIS A 166 5.29 4.14 0.50
CA HIS A 166 5.26 4.75 1.82
C HIS A 166 5.72 3.74 2.87
N GLY A 167 6.69 4.11 3.68
CA GLY A 167 7.17 3.35 4.82
C GLY A 167 6.63 3.92 6.12
N LEU A 168 6.13 3.05 7.01
CA LEU A 168 5.69 3.44 8.34
C LEU A 168 6.88 3.35 9.30
N SER A 169 7.51 4.49 9.57
CA SER A 169 8.67 4.65 10.45
C SER A 169 9.00 6.16 10.59
N PRO A 170 9.61 6.60 11.69
CA PRO A 170 9.79 5.92 12.98
C PRO A 170 8.53 5.94 13.85
N VAL A 171 8.52 5.16 14.95
CA VAL A 171 7.49 5.18 16.00
C VAL A 171 8.18 5.38 17.34
#